data_a7216a23918382c36b71d023db8f4231
#
_entry.id   a7216a23918382c36b71d023db8f4231
#
_cell.length_a   1.000
_cell.length_b   1.000
_cell.length_c   1.000
_cell.angle_alpha   90.00
_cell.angle_beta   90.00
_cell.angle_gamma   90.00
#
_symmetry.space_group_name_H-M   'P 1'
#
loop_
_entity.id
_entity.type
_entity.pdbx_description
1 polymer ?
#
loop_
_entity_poly.entity_id
_entity_poly.type
_entity_poly.pdbx_seq_one_letter_code
_entity_poly.pdbx_strand_id
1 'polypeptide(L)'
;MPAEPAAGARRRISWALFLAALVSYSWFINGVGGPNPLSRIALTLSLLEDRSVTVDRWVELFPASFADKSRVGDHYYSDKAPGVSLLALPAVWLGDMLWRNVAAPRLGAKACDLGPPTAKGCEPSRVFVLTWIAGLATSALATALGVVLLFHLALRLTGDAAGAAFAAIALGFATPAFGWATAFFGHATAAALLLTGLAVIVLQARPDKTALGAGWAGLAAGLALGGAVAVEYPALPAALVVGALALWRLRGMPAPAAAMAVAGAVLGGLA
;
A
#
# COMPACT_ATOMS: atom_id res chain seq x y z
N MET A 1 -29.87 -20.78 -6.01
CA MET A 1 -28.79 -19.80 -5.72
C MET A 1 -29.09 -19.22 -4.35
N PRO A 2 -28.18 -19.16 -3.42
CA PRO A 2 -28.39 -18.45 -2.16
C PRO A 2 -28.71 -16.98 -2.46
N ALA A 3 -29.64 -16.40 -1.68
CA ALA A 3 -30.07 -15.03 -1.87
C ALA A 3 -28.91 -14.06 -1.56
N GLU A 4 -28.70 -13.06 -2.41
CA GLU A 4 -27.71 -12.02 -2.19
C GLU A 4 -28.04 -11.29 -0.86
N PRO A 5 -27.07 -11.11 0.03
CA PRO A 5 -27.33 -10.49 1.33
C PRO A 5 -27.83 -9.05 1.16
N ALA A 6 -28.78 -8.65 2.01
CA ALA A 6 -29.30 -7.28 2.04
C ALA A 6 -28.15 -6.26 2.16
N ALA A 7 -28.34 -5.08 1.56
CA ALA A 7 -27.30 -4.02 1.54
C ALA A 7 -26.74 -3.68 2.92
N GLY A 8 -27.60 -3.68 3.96
CA GLY A 8 -27.19 -3.46 5.35
C GLY A 8 -26.27 -4.57 5.90
N ALA A 9 -26.53 -5.83 5.53
CA ALA A 9 -25.67 -6.95 5.94
C ALA A 9 -24.31 -6.89 5.23
N ARG A 10 -24.29 -6.60 3.94
CA ARG A 10 -23.03 -6.40 3.18
C ARG A 10 -22.15 -5.32 3.82
N ARG A 11 -22.75 -4.17 4.16
CA ARG A 11 -22.02 -3.08 4.81
C ARG A 11 -21.44 -3.48 6.15
N ARG A 12 -22.20 -4.20 6.98
CA ARG A 12 -21.71 -4.71 8.27
C ARG A 12 -20.55 -5.68 8.11
N ILE A 13 -20.64 -6.63 7.19
CA ILE A 13 -19.55 -7.57 6.89
C ILE A 13 -18.30 -6.81 6.42
N SER A 14 -18.45 -5.86 5.50
CA SER A 14 -17.32 -5.05 5.01
C SER A 14 -16.61 -4.29 6.14
N TRP A 15 -17.36 -3.64 7.03
CA TRP A 15 -16.75 -2.94 8.18
C TRP A 15 -16.11 -3.91 9.17
N ALA A 16 -16.72 -5.07 9.44
CA ALA A 16 -16.14 -6.07 10.31
C ALA A 16 -14.81 -6.61 9.74
N LEU A 17 -14.76 -6.94 8.46
CA LEU A 17 -13.55 -7.39 7.77
C LEU A 17 -12.47 -6.31 7.78
N PHE A 18 -12.83 -5.05 7.45
CA PHE A 18 -11.90 -3.93 7.44
C PHE A 18 -11.29 -3.68 8.81
N LEU A 19 -12.13 -3.54 9.84
CA LEU A 19 -11.67 -3.25 11.20
C LEU A 19 -10.87 -4.40 11.79
N ALA A 20 -11.32 -5.65 11.60
CA ALA A 20 -10.57 -6.81 12.05
C ALA A 20 -9.19 -6.88 11.41
N ALA A 21 -9.09 -6.67 10.09
CA ALA A 21 -7.82 -6.65 9.38
C ALA A 21 -6.94 -5.49 9.85
N LEU A 22 -7.46 -4.26 9.83
CA LEU A 22 -6.69 -3.07 10.17
C LEU A 22 -6.18 -3.10 11.61
N VAL A 23 -7.03 -3.49 12.58
CA VAL A 23 -6.62 -3.59 14.00
C VAL A 23 -5.56 -4.68 14.16
N SER A 24 -5.76 -5.84 13.55
CA SER A 24 -4.77 -6.93 13.61
C SER A 24 -3.44 -6.50 13.00
N TYR A 25 -3.45 -5.92 11.80
CA TYR A 25 -2.21 -5.47 11.16
C TYR A 25 -1.52 -4.38 11.98
N SER A 26 -2.27 -3.41 12.51
CA SER A 26 -1.73 -2.33 13.34
C SER A 26 -1.06 -2.85 14.61
N TRP A 27 -1.65 -3.87 15.23
CA TRP A 27 -1.11 -4.48 16.45
C TRP A 27 0.19 -5.22 16.20
N PHE A 28 0.28 -5.92 15.06
CA PHE A 28 1.44 -6.74 14.72
C PHE A 28 2.45 -6.02 13.82
N ILE A 29 2.30 -4.71 13.55
CA ILE A 29 3.28 -3.99 12.74
C ILE A 29 4.66 -4.14 13.35
N ASN A 30 5.55 -4.70 12.55
CA ASN A 30 6.97 -4.76 12.81
C ASN A 30 7.60 -3.45 12.34
N GLY A 31 8.10 -2.65 13.25
CA GLY A 31 8.75 -1.38 12.95
C GLY A 31 10.01 -1.52 12.09
N VAL A 32 11.09 -0.87 12.44
CA VAL A 32 12.37 -0.96 11.73
C VAL A 32 13.03 -2.32 12.03
N GLY A 33 12.41 -3.41 11.51
CA GLY A 33 12.85 -4.78 11.76
C GLY A 33 13.85 -5.32 10.75
N GLY A 34 14.24 -4.56 9.74
CA GLY A 34 15.15 -5.03 8.71
C GLY A 34 15.57 -3.95 7.71
N PRO A 35 16.51 -4.28 6.81
CA PRO A 35 17.08 -3.34 5.84
C PRO A 35 16.02 -2.69 4.92
N ASN A 36 15.02 -3.46 4.49
CA ASN A 36 14.02 -3.00 3.53
C ASN A 36 13.12 -1.89 4.09
N PRO A 37 12.44 -2.05 5.27
CA PRO A 37 11.70 -0.93 5.88
C PRO A 37 12.58 0.29 6.15
N LEU A 38 13.82 0.05 6.59
CA LEU A 38 14.77 1.12 6.87
C LEU A 38 15.13 1.92 5.61
N SER A 39 15.42 1.24 4.50
CA SER A 39 15.72 1.90 3.22
C SER A 39 14.55 2.75 2.72
N ARG A 40 13.32 2.26 2.87
CA ARG A 40 12.09 2.97 2.46
C ARG A 40 11.79 4.19 3.33
N ILE A 41 11.90 4.05 4.66
CA ILE A 41 11.66 5.18 5.57
C ILE A 41 12.77 6.23 5.44
N ALA A 42 14.00 5.82 5.21
CA ALA A 42 15.12 6.72 4.95
C ALA A 42 14.86 7.59 3.73
N LEU A 43 14.41 7.01 2.61
CA LEU A 43 14.01 7.79 1.44
C LEU A 43 12.87 8.75 1.76
N THR A 44 11.83 8.28 2.48
CA THR A 44 10.70 9.14 2.88
C THR A 44 11.17 10.34 3.71
N LEU A 45 12.05 10.10 4.69
CA LEU A 45 12.57 11.16 5.56
C LEU A 45 13.55 12.08 4.83
N SER A 46 14.40 11.56 3.95
CA SER A 46 15.28 12.39 3.11
C SER A 46 14.47 13.35 2.22
N LEU A 47 13.37 12.87 1.63
CA LEU A 47 12.48 13.73 0.84
C LEU A 47 11.82 14.82 1.68
N LEU A 48 11.40 14.49 2.93
CA LEU A 48 10.73 15.43 3.82
C LEU A 48 11.68 16.46 4.45
N GLU A 49 12.86 16.03 4.90
CA GLU A 49 13.77 16.84 5.70
C GLU A 49 14.84 17.50 4.86
N ASP A 50 15.47 16.72 3.95
CA ASP A 50 16.63 17.16 3.20
C ASP A 50 16.28 17.59 1.77
N ARG A 51 15.03 17.36 1.33
CA ARG A 51 14.57 17.53 -0.06
C ARG A 51 15.49 16.83 -1.06
N SER A 52 16.00 15.68 -0.65
CA SER A 52 16.95 14.86 -1.38
C SER A 52 16.45 13.45 -1.57
N VAL A 53 16.95 12.78 -2.59
CA VAL A 53 16.75 11.35 -2.82
C VAL A 53 17.90 10.49 -2.28
N THR A 54 18.98 11.12 -1.80
CA THR A 54 20.09 10.42 -1.16
C THR A 54 19.74 10.02 0.26
N VAL A 55 20.29 8.91 0.72
CA VAL A 55 20.04 8.35 2.06
C VAL A 55 21.30 8.31 2.94
N ASP A 56 22.30 9.08 2.60
CA ASP A 56 23.64 9.08 3.24
C ASP A 56 23.56 9.20 4.76
N ARG A 57 22.85 10.22 5.25
CA ARG A 57 22.63 10.46 6.69
C ARG A 57 22.08 9.23 7.42
N TRP A 58 21.18 8.51 6.79
CA TRP A 58 20.53 7.33 7.41
C TRP A 58 21.45 6.12 7.38
N VAL A 59 22.31 6.00 6.36
CA VAL A 59 23.37 4.99 6.32
C VAL A 59 24.36 5.18 7.46
N GLU A 60 24.73 6.43 7.74
CA GLU A 60 25.60 6.77 8.86
C GLU A 60 24.95 6.51 10.23
N LEU A 61 23.64 6.80 10.36
CA LEU A 61 22.90 6.61 11.60
C LEU A 61 22.66 5.12 11.92
N PHE A 62 22.52 4.27 10.90
CA PHE A 62 22.23 2.84 11.04
C PHE A 62 23.24 1.95 10.29
N PRO A 63 24.55 2.06 10.54
CA PRO A 63 25.58 1.44 9.71
C PRO A 63 25.46 -0.10 9.64
N ALA A 64 25.08 -0.75 10.73
CA ALA A 64 24.94 -2.20 10.79
C ALA A 64 23.62 -2.74 10.18
N SER A 65 22.59 -1.91 10.08
CA SER A 65 21.25 -2.32 9.67
C SER A 65 20.89 -1.91 8.25
N PHE A 66 21.66 -1.02 7.61
CA PHE A 66 21.35 -0.45 6.31
C PHE A 66 22.01 -1.25 5.18
N ALA A 67 21.50 -2.47 4.92
CA ALA A 67 22.00 -3.31 3.84
C ALA A 67 21.39 -2.95 2.48
N ASP A 68 20.10 -2.60 2.44
CA ASP A 68 19.34 -2.31 1.22
C ASP A 68 19.62 -0.87 0.72
N LYS A 69 20.73 -0.71 0.01
CA LYS A 69 21.16 0.56 -0.60
C LYS A 69 21.99 0.32 -1.84
N SER A 70 21.95 1.28 -2.75
CA SER A 70 22.83 1.37 -3.93
C SER A 70 23.76 2.55 -3.78
N ARG A 71 25.01 2.44 -4.22
CA ARG A 71 25.97 3.54 -4.27
C ARG A 71 26.13 4.04 -5.70
N VAL A 72 25.98 5.34 -5.90
CA VAL A 72 26.25 6.00 -7.18
C VAL A 72 27.13 7.22 -6.90
N GLY A 73 28.35 7.19 -7.40
CA GLY A 73 29.38 8.17 -7.03
C GLY A 73 29.69 8.11 -5.54
N ASP A 74 29.57 9.25 -4.88
CA ASP A 74 29.83 9.38 -3.44
C ASP A 74 28.57 9.31 -2.57
N HIS A 75 27.40 9.05 -3.18
CA HIS A 75 26.12 9.04 -2.49
C HIS A 75 25.48 7.67 -2.45
N TYR A 76 24.70 7.42 -1.40
CA TYR A 76 23.83 6.25 -1.23
C TYR A 76 22.38 6.60 -1.55
N TYR A 77 21.71 5.65 -2.19
CA TYR A 77 20.29 5.71 -2.59
C TYR A 77 19.58 4.47 -2.08
N SER A 78 18.27 4.59 -1.87
CA SER A 78 17.42 3.41 -1.67
C SER A 78 17.44 2.56 -2.95
N ASP A 79 17.64 1.25 -2.80
CA ASP A 79 17.56 0.27 -3.90
C ASP A 79 16.13 -0.25 -4.13
N LYS A 80 15.15 0.31 -3.42
CA LYS A 80 13.74 -0.07 -3.49
C LYS A 80 12.95 0.84 -4.42
N ALA A 81 11.89 0.30 -5.01
CA ALA A 81 10.92 1.09 -5.75
C ALA A 81 10.34 2.21 -4.85
N PRO A 82 10.30 3.47 -5.33
CA PRO A 82 10.02 4.64 -4.48
C PRO A 82 8.54 4.79 -4.09
N GLY A 83 7.62 4.16 -4.83
CA GLY A 83 6.19 4.43 -4.72
C GLY A 83 5.62 4.30 -3.32
N VAL A 84 6.00 3.28 -2.52
CA VAL A 84 5.49 3.17 -1.15
C VAL A 84 6.08 4.24 -0.23
N SER A 85 7.33 4.67 -0.45
CA SER A 85 7.96 5.78 0.26
C SER A 85 7.25 7.10 -0.03
N LEU A 86 6.87 7.34 -1.28
CA LEU A 86 6.09 8.51 -1.70
C LEU A 86 4.67 8.48 -1.12
N LEU A 87 3.99 7.34 -1.15
CA LEU A 87 2.67 7.16 -0.54
C LEU A 87 2.67 7.42 0.97
N ALA A 88 3.78 7.13 1.65
CA ALA A 88 3.93 7.34 3.09
C ALA A 88 4.14 8.81 3.47
N LEU A 89 4.60 9.68 2.55
CA LEU A 89 4.97 11.08 2.83
C LEU A 89 3.94 11.85 3.67
N PRO A 90 2.64 11.87 3.33
CA PRO A 90 1.67 12.66 4.10
C PRO A 90 1.52 12.15 5.54
N ALA A 91 1.48 10.82 5.72
CA ALA A 91 1.32 10.21 7.03
C ALA A 91 2.57 10.37 7.89
N VAL A 92 3.75 10.21 7.31
CA VAL A 92 5.03 10.41 8.00
C VAL A 92 5.23 11.87 8.37
N TRP A 93 4.90 12.81 7.49
CA TRP A 93 4.94 14.24 7.79
C TRP A 93 4.04 14.60 8.99
N LEU A 94 2.78 14.16 8.96
CA LEU A 94 1.85 14.38 10.07
C LEU A 94 2.33 13.69 11.35
N GLY A 95 2.79 12.46 11.25
CA GLY A 95 3.34 11.67 12.35
C GLY A 95 4.54 12.33 12.98
N ASP A 96 5.46 12.87 12.19
CA ASP A 96 6.63 13.58 12.66
C ASP A 96 6.27 14.91 13.36
N MET A 97 5.32 15.64 12.80
CA MET A 97 4.79 16.84 13.44
C MET A 97 4.18 16.52 14.82
N LEU A 98 3.38 15.46 14.91
CA LEU A 98 2.79 15.02 16.19
C LEU A 98 3.86 14.48 17.15
N TRP A 99 4.85 13.77 16.66
CA TRP A 99 5.96 13.29 17.46
C TRP A 99 6.73 14.43 18.09
N ARG A 100 7.19 15.39 17.30
CA ARG A 100 8.03 16.52 17.77
C ARG A 100 7.28 17.46 18.71
N ASN A 101 6.02 17.74 18.42
CA ASN A 101 5.28 18.78 19.17
C ASN A 101 4.43 18.23 20.32
N VAL A 102 4.11 16.93 20.31
CA VAL A 102 3.16 16.35 21.28
C VAL A 102 3.75 15.17 22.03
N ALA A 103 4.20 14.13 21.31
CA ALA A 103 4.57 12.87 21.94
C ALA A 103 5.94 12.95 22.64
N ALA A 104 6.98 13.37 21.96
CA ALA A 104 8.33 13.45 22.53
C ALA A 104 8.42 14.38 23.75
N PRO A 105 7.83 15.60 23.76
CA PRO A 105 7.82 16.44 24.93
C PRO A 105 7.09 15.82 26.16
N ARG A 106 6.01 15.05 25.92
CA ARG A 106 5.28 14.37 27.00
C ARG A 106 5.98 13.14 27.54
N LEU A 107 6.68 12.40 26.67
CA LEU A 107 7.43 11.20 27.04
C LEU A 107 8.76 11.54 27.72
N GLY A 108 9.33 12.71 27.44
CA GLY A 108 10.65 13.10 27.94
C GLY A 108 11.72 12.09 27.52
N ALA A 109 12.58 11.69 28.46
CA ALA A 109 13.66 10.72 28.19
C ALA A 109 13.16 9.37 27.65
N LYS A 110 11.94 8.94 28.03
CA LYS A 110 11.34 7.69 27.52
C LYS A 110 11.13 7.69 26.00
N ALA A 111 11.02 8.87 25.37
CA ALA A 111 10.93 8.97 23.94
C ALA A 111 12.15 8.36 23.21
N CYS A 112 13.30 8.34 23.85
CA CYS A 112 14.55 7.82 23.31
C CYS A 112 14.71 6.30 23.49
N ASP A 113 13.81 5.66 24.22
CA ASP A 113 13.86 4.23 24.55
C ASP A 113 12.83 3.39 23.76
N LEU A 114 12.07 4.01 22.86
CA LEU A 114 11.04 3.33 22.05
C LEU A 114 11.62 2.55 20.87
N GLY A 115 12.88 2.79 20.51
CA GLY A 115 13.57 2.08 19.44
C GLY A 115 13.95 0.65 19.80
N PRO A 116 14.36 -0.17 18.82
CA PRO A 116 14.84 -1.51 19.07
C PRO A 116 16.12 -1.48 19.90
N PRO A 117 16.41 -2.54 20.68
CA PRO A 117 17.62 -2.60 21.53
C PRO A 117 18.93 -2.36 20.79
N THR A 118 18.95 -2.62 19.48
CA THR A 118 20.12 -2.47 18.60
C THR A 118 20.34 -1.04 18.10
N ALA A 119 19.36 -0.15 18.31
CA ALA A 119 19.40 1.24 17.84
C ALA A 119 18.82 2.17 18.91
N LYS A 120 19.55 2.33 20.00
CA LYS A 120 19.15 3.21 21.11
C LYS A 120 19.40 4.68 20.77
N GLY A 121 18.51 5.53 21.25
CA GLY A 121 18.62 6.98 21.10
C GLY A 121 17.32 7.62 20.59
N CYS A 122 17.25 8.95 20.69
CA CYS A 122 16.02 9.65 20.36
C CYS A 122 15.70 9.63 18.86
N GLU A 123 16.70 9.76 18.02
CA GLU A 123 16.51 9.70 16.56
C GLU A 123 16.16 8.30 16.06
N PRO A 124 16.83 7.21 16.46
CA PRO A 124 16.38 5.86 16.15
C PRO A 124 14.96 5.53 16.63
N SER A 125 14.58 6.00 17.82
CA SER A 125 13.22 5.81 18.35
C SER A 125 12.19 6.57 17.52
N ARG A 126 12.50 7.78 17.09
CA ARG A 126 11.67 8.56 16.16
C ARG A 126 11.48 7.82 14.85
N VAL A 127 12.56 7.37 14.22
CA VAL A 127 12.52 6.59 12.97
C VAL A 127 11.67 5.34 13.13
N PHE A 128 11.79 4.63 14.26
CA PHE A 128 10.96 3.46 14.56
C PHE A 128 9.46 3.80 14.56
N VAL A 129 9.05 4.85 15.28
CA VAL A 129 7.64 5.29 15.35
C VAL A 129 7.13 5.74 13.98
N LEU A 130 7.94 6.48 13.24
CA LEU A 130 7.57 6.94 11.90
C LEU A 130 7.47 5.79 10.89
N THR A 131 8.30 4.75 11.03
CA THR A 131 8.19 3.52 10.23
C THR A 131 6.90 2.76 10.53
N TRP A 132 6.49 2.72 11.81
CA TRP A 132 5.20 2.14 12.21
C TRP A 132 4.04 2.91 11.57
N ILE A 133 4.07 4.25 11.61
CA ILE A 133 3.05 5.11 10.97
C ILE A 133 3.02 4.89 9.46
N ALA A 134 4.19 4.81 8.81
CA ALA A 134 4.30 4.54 7.39
C ALA A 134 3.68 3.19 7.02
N GLY A 135 4.00 2.12 7.76
CA GLY A 135 3.43 0.79 7.55
C GLY A 135 1.92 0.76 7.74
N LEU A 136 1.41 1.46 8.78
CA LEU A 136 -0.02 1.58 9.03
C LEU A 136 -0.75 2.27 7.88
N ALA A 137 -0.22 3.40 7.42
CA ALA A 137 -0.86 4.23 6.38
C ALA A 137 -0.75 3.63 4.96
N THR A 138 0.20 2.73 4.72
CA THR A 138 0.41 2.11 3.41
C THR A 138 0.05 0.63 3.43
N SER A 139 0.93 -0.24 3.91
CA SER A 139 0.78 -1.70 3.82
C SER A 139 -0.47 -2.22 4.54
N ALA A 140 -0.67 -1.81 5.80
CA ALA A 140 -1.81 -2.27 6.60
C ALA A 140 -3.14 -1.78 6.04
N LEU A 141 -3.24 -0.48 5.76
CA LEU A 141 -4.47 0.13 5.23
C LEU A 141 -4.81 -0.42 3.84
N ALA A 142 -3.83 -0.50 2.93
CA ALA A 142 -4.04 -1.02 1.58
C ALA A 142 -4.50 -2.48 1.62
N THR A 143 -3.90 -3.32 2.47
CA THR A 143 -4.30 -4.73 2.59
C THR A 143 -5.69 -4.87 3.21
N ALA A 144 -6.02 -4.09 4.25
CA ALA A 144 -7.36 -4.10 4.85
C ALA A 144 -8.45 -3.70 3.83
N LEU A 145 -8.17 -2.70 3.00
CA LEU A 145 -9.05 -2.33 1.87
C LEU A 145 -9.11 -3.45 0.83
N GLY A 146 -7.98 -4.10 0.53
CA GLY A 146 -7.90 -5.25 -0.38
C GLY A 146 -8.74 -6.44 0.10
N VAL A 147 -8.78 -6.72 1.40
CA VAL A 147 -9.64 -7.76 2.01
C VAL A 147 -11.12 -7.47 1.74
N VAL A 148 -11.55 -6.22 1.96
CA VAL A 148 -12.94 -5.81 1.67
C VAL A 148 -13.24 -5.88 0.17
N LEU A 149 -12.29 -5.44 -0.64
CA LEU A 149 -12.45 -5.45 -2.09
C LEU A 149 -12.57 -6.89 -2.63
N LEU A 150 -11.78 -7.83 -2.10
CA LEU A 150 -11.90 -9.25 -2.45
C LEU A 150 -13.26 -9.82 -2.05
N PHE A 151 -13.77 -9.46 -0.85
CA PHE A 151 -15.12 -9.84 -0.45
C PHE A 151 -16.17 -9.42 -1.49
N HIS A 152 -16.14 -8.15 -1.92
CA HIS A 152 -17.09 -7.66 -2.92
C HIS A 152 -16.91 -8.29 -4.30
N LEU A 153 -15.66 -8.51 -4.71
CA LEU A 153 -15.33 -9.17 -5.97
C LEU A 153 -15.83 -10.63 -5.98
N ALA A 154 -15.51 -11.39 -4.93
CA ALA A 154 -15.93 -12.78 -4.79
C ALA A 154 -17.46 -12.90 -4.73
N LEU A 155 -18.13 -12.05 -3.92
CA LEU A 155 -19.56 -11.98 -3.83
C LEU A 155 -20.21 -11.71 -5.20
N ARG A 156 -19.66 -10.78 -5.96
CA ARG A 156 -20.15 -10.44 -7.30
C ARG A 156 -20.01 -11.59 -8.30
N LEU A 157 -18.94 -12.38 -8.17
CA LEU A 157 -18.64 -13.49 -9.09
C LEU A 157 -19.42 -14.77 -8.75
N THR A 158 -19.66 -15.04 -7.46
CA THR A 158 -20.23 -16.31 -7.00
C THR A 158 -21.67 -16.20 -6.52
N GLY A 159 -22.11 -15.00 -6.08
CA GLY A 159 -23.38 -14.82 -5.40
C GLY A 159 -23.42 -15.41 -3.98
N ASP A 160 -22.34 -16.02 -3.49
CA ASP A 160 -22.24 -16.65 -2.18
C ASP A 160 -21.50 -15.74 -1.18
N ALA A 161 -22.24 -15.24 -0.19
CA ALA A 161 -21.69 -14.35 0.83
C ALA A 161 -20.75 -15.07 1.81
N ALA A 162 -21.03 -16.35 2.12
CA ALA A 162 -20.19 -17.11 3.03
C ALA A 162 -18.85 -17.46 2.38
N GLY A 163 -18.87 -17.93 1.14
CA GLY A 163 -17.66 -18.18 0.35
C GLY A 163 -16.85 -16.90 0.11
N ALA A 164 -17.52 -15.78 -0.17
CA ALA A 164 -16.86 -14.49 -0.34
C ALA A 164 -16.19 -14.00 0.96
N ALA A 165 -16.85 -14.13 2.11
CA ALA A 165 -16.29 -13.80 3.41
C ALA A 165 -15.11 -14.72 3.76
N PHE A 166 -15.23 -16.01 3.50
CA PHE A 166 -14.15 -16.98 3.69
C PHE A 166 -12.91 -16.60 2.85
N ALA A 167 -13.09 -16.29 1.55
CA ALA A 167 -11.99 -15.90 0.68
C ALA A 167 -11.29 -14.62 1.17
N ALA A 168 -12.06 -13.64 1.63
CA ALA A 168 -11.52 -12.39 2.20
C ALA A 168 -10.74 -12.63 3.50
N ILE A 169 -11.28 -13.44 4.41
CA ILE A 169 -10.61 -13.83 5.66
C ILE A 169 -9.33 -14.62 5.35
N ALA A 170 -9.41 -15.57 4.43
CA ALA A 170 -8.25 -16.37 4.03
C ALA A 170 -7.13 -15.46 3.47
N LEU A 171 -7.45 -14.53 2.57
CA LEU A 171 -6.45 -13.56 2.07
C LEU A 171 -5.82 -12.79 3.23
N GLY A 172 -6.66 -12.21 4.10
CA GLY A 172 -6.19 -11.28 5.13
C GLY A 172 -5.42 -11.94 6.27
N PHE A 173 -5.72 -13.20 6.61
CA PHE A 173 -5.22 -13.80 7.84
C PHE A 173 -4.53 -15.16 7.66
N ALA A 174 -4.72 -15.83 6.52
CA ALA A 174 -4.21 -17.18 6.28
C ALA A 174 -3.27 -17.28 5.07
N THR A 175 -2.76 -16.14 4.59
CA THR A 175 -1.79 -16.10 3.49
C THR A 175 -0.57 -15.23 3.88
N PRO A 176 0.54 -15.26 3.11
CA PRO A 176 1.66 -14.35 3.32
C PRO A 176 1.29 -12.86 3.27
N ALA A 177 0.10 -12.49 2.78
CA ALA A 177 -0.39 -11.12 2.80
C ALA A 177 -0.41 -10.52 4.22
N PHE A 178 -0.71 -11.34 5.27
CA PHE A 178 -0.66 -10.90 6.65
C PHE A 178 0.75 -10.39 7.04
N GLY A 179 1.79 -11.17 6.75
CA GLY A 179 3.18 -10.79 7.06
C GLY A 179 3.62 -9.51 6.35
N TRP A 180 3.22 -9.35 5.09
CA TRP A 180 3.52 -8.13 4.32
C TRP A 180 2.69 -6.92 4.74
N ALA A 181 1.46 -7.14 5.22
CA ALA A 181 0.61 -6.06 5.75
C ALA A 181 1.11 -5.49 7.08
N THR A 182 1.88 -6.29 7.84
CA THR A 182 2.43 -5.91 9.15
C THR A 182 3.84 -5.33 9.09
N ALA A 183 4.32 -4.93 7.91
CA ALA A 183 5.62 -4.32 7.72
C ALA A 183 5.55 -3.18 6.69
N PHE A 184 6.47 -2.22 6.78
CA PHE A 184 6.57 -1.15 5.79
C PHE A 184 7.27 -1.66 4.52
N PHE A 185 6.51 -2.46 3.75
CA PHE A 185 6.94 -3.05 2.48
C PHE A 185 6.00 -2.66 1.35
N GLY A 186 6.49 -2.68 0.11
CA GLY A 186 5.65 -2.41 -1.06
C GLY A 186 4.75 -3.58 -1.46
N HIS A 187 5.10 -4.83 -1.12
CA HIS A 187 4.44 -6.05 -1.61
C HIS A 187 2.93 -6.08 -1.35
N ALA A 188 2.51 -5.79 -0.11
CA ALA A 188 1.09 -5.78 0.27
C ALA A 188 0.32 -4.66 -0.44
N THR A 189 0.93 -3.47 -0.52
CA THR A 189 0.35 -2.31 -1.23
C THR A 189 0.24 -2.59 -2.73
N ALA A 190 1.27 -3.15 -3.35
CA ALA A 190 1.24 -3.53 -4.77
C ALA A 190 0.17 -4.59 -5.05
N ALA A 191 0.04 -5.62 -4.20
CA ALA A 191 -1.00 -6.64 -4.33
C ALA A 191 -2.40 -6.04 -4.20
N ALA A 192 -2.62 -5.11 -3.26
CA ALA A 192 -3.89 -4.41 -3.11
C ALA A 192 -4.22 -3.52 -4.33
N LEU A 193 -3.22 -2.86 -4.91
CA LEU A 193 -3.38 -2.07 -6.13
C LEU A 193 -3.68 -2.95 -7.34
N LEU A 194 -3.01 -4.08 -7.52
CA LEU A 194 -3.33 -5.07 -8.57
C LEU A 194 -4.77 -5.58 -8.44
N LEU A 195 -5.17 -5.93 -7.21
CA LEU A 195 -6.54 -6.35 -6.92
C LEU A 195 -7.55 -5.21 -7.20
N THR A 196 -7.19 -3.96 -6.90
CA THR A 196 -8.03 -2.80 -7.21
C THR A 196 -8.20 -2.65 -8.71
N GLY A 197 -7.14 -2.73 -9.50
CA GLY A 197 -7.22 -2.69 -10.95
C GLY A 197 -8.15 -3.78 -11.51
N LEU A 198 -7.97 -5.02 -11.05
CA LEU A 198 -8.84 -6.15 -11.43
C LEU A 198 -10.29 -5.92 -11.02
N ALA A 199 -10.55 -5.51 -9.79
CA ALA A 199 -11.90 -5.32 -9.26
C ALA A 199 -12.63 -4.19 -9.98
N VAL A 200 -11.97 -3.07 -10.26
CA VAL A 200 -12.55 -1.98 -11.04
C VAL A 200 -12.98 -2.49 -12.41
N ILE A 201 -12.15 -3.25 -13.10
CA ILE A 201 -12.49 -3.82 -14.41
C ILE A 201 -13.70 -4.78 -14.31
N VAL A 202 -13.70 -5.68 -13.33
CA VAL A 202 -14.79 -6.68 -13.19
C VAL A 202 -16.09 -6.05 -12.72
N LEU A 203 -16.02 -5.09 -11.78
CA LEU A 203 -17.21 -4.52 -11.15
C LEU A 203 -17.79 -3.33 -11.93
N GLN A 204 -16.96 -2.56 -12.62
CA GLN A 204 -17.33 -1.29 -13.21
C GLN A 204 -17.35 -1.27 -14.74
N ALA A 205 -16.60 -2.15 -15.42
CA ALA A 205 -16.64 -2.24 -16.87
C ALA A 205 -17.94 -2.93 -17.34
N ARG A 206 -19.00 -2.14 -17.57
CA ARG A 206 -20.32 -2.59 -18.01
C ARG A 206 -20.72 -1.86 -19.28
N PRO A 207 -21.35 -2.56 -20.25
CA PRO A 207 -21.79 -1.95 -21.50
C PRO A 207 -22.86 -0.84 -21.35
N ASP A 208 -23.62 -0.87 -20.24
CA ASP A 208 -24.67 0.10 -19.92
C ASP A 208 -24.15 1.42 -19.33
N LYS A 209 -22.84 1.52 -19.07
CA LYS A 209 -22.24 2.75 -18.55
C LYS A 209 -22.08 3.82 -19.62
N THR A 210 -22.24 5.08 -19.19
CA THR A 210 -21.89 6.23 -20.02
C THR A 210 -20.42 6.22 -20.40
N ALA A 211 -20.06 6.83 -21.52
CA ALA A 211 -18.67 6.96 -21.97
C ALA A 211 -17.76 7.56 -20.89
N LEU A 212 -18.26 8.57 -20.17
CA LEU A 212 -17.52 9.21 -19.07
C LEU A 212 -17.33 8.24 -17.90
N GLY A 213 -18.36 7.49 -17.50
CA GLY A 213 -18.27 6.50 -16.42
C GLY A 213 -17.30 5.36 -16.74
N ALA A 214 -17.29 4.90 -18.00
CA ALA A 214 -16.34 3.91 -18.49
C ALA A 214 -14.90 4.46 -18.52
N GLY A 215 -14.73 5.73 -18.92
CA GLY A 215 -13.43 6.41 -18.91
C GLY A 215 -12.84 6.51 -17.51
N TRP A 216 -13.60 6.95 -16.52
CA TRP A 216 -13.14 7.00 -15.13
C TRP A 216 -12.79 5.62 -14.55
N ALA A 217 -13.56 4.59 -14.90
CA ALA A 217 -13.21 3.21 -14.49
C ALA A 217 -11.87 2.76 -15.13
N GLY A 218 -11.66 3.08 -16.42
CA GLY A 218 -10.40 2.83 -17.09
C GLY A 218 -9.23 3.55 -16.41
N LEU A 219 -9.37 4.85 -16.16
CA LEU A 219 -8.34 5.65 -15.48
C LEU A 219 -8.00 5.09 -14.10
N ALA A 220 -8.99 4.78 -13.28
CA ALA A 220 -8.79 4.23 -11.94
C ALA A 220 -8.08 2.87 -11.98
N ALA A 221 -8.46 1.99 -12.92
CA ALA A 221 -7.78 0.71 -13.10
C ALA A 221 -6.33 0.91 -13.56
N GLY A 222 -6.10 1.81 -14.52
CA GLY A 222 -4.76 2.15 -15.01
C GLY A 222 -3.87 2.71 -13.90
N LEU A 223 -4.36 3.71 -13.15
CA LEU A 223 -3.63 4.28 -12.01
C LEU A 223 -3.27 3.22 -10.97
N ALA A 224 -4.18 2.29 -10.68
CA ALA A 224 -3.92 1.22 -9.75
C ALA A 224 -2.83 0.26 -10.27
N LEU A 225 -2.87 -0.12 -11.55
CA LEU A 225 -1.90 -1.02 -12.15
C LEU A 225 -0.51 -0.37 -12.29
N GLY A 226 -0.46 0.88 -12.75
CA GLY A 226 0.79 1.65 -12.83
C GLY A 226 1.39 1.90 -11.44
N GLY A 227 0.55 2.32 -10.49
CA GLY A 227 0.95 2.51 -9.10
C GLY A 227 1.48 1.23 -8.45
N ALA A 228 0.92 0.05 -8.78
CA ALA A 228 1.46 -1.22 -8.31
C ALA A 228 2.92 -1.44 -8.73
N VAL A 229 3.26 -1.05 -9.97
CA VAL A 229 4.63 -1.15 -10.49
C VAL A 229 5.54 -0.12 -9.83
N ALA A 230 5.07 1.14 -9.64
CA ALA A 230 5.84 2.17 -8.95
C ALA A 230 6.13 1.81 -7.48
N VAL A 231 5.21 1.09 -6.84
CA VAL A 231 5.36 0.59 -5.46
C VAL A 231 6.30 -0.61 -5.39
N GLU A 232 6.23 -1.52 -6.37
CA GLU A 232 7.08 -2.72 -6.47
C GLU A 232 7.32 -3.11 -7.93
N TYR A 233 8.55 -2.96 -8.42
CA TYR A 233 8.89 -3.32 -9.82
C TYR A 233 8.51 -4.76 -10.22
N PRO A 234 8.67 -5.78 -9.34
CA PRO A 234 8.23 -7.15 -9.64
C PRO A 234 6.73 -7.31 -9.88
N ALA A 235 5.90 -6.30 -9.60
CA ALA A 235 4.47 -6.32 -9.93
C ALA A 235 4.19 -6.18 -11.43
N LEU A 236 5.17 -5.76 -12.24
CA LEU A 236 4.99 -5.48 -13.67
C LEU A 236 4.39 -6.66 -14.45
N PRO A 237 4.85 -7.91 -14.34
CA PRO A 237 4.25 -9.02 -15.08
C PRO A 237 2.75 -9.20 -14.75
N ALA A 238 2.39 -9.12 -13.48
CA ALA A 238 1.00 -9.23 -13.06
C ALA A 238 0.16 -8.03 -13.54
N ALA A 239 0.72 -6.82 -13.49
CA ALA A 239 0.06 -5.61 -14.01
C ALA A 239 -0.19 -5.71 -15.51
N LEU A 240 0.73 -6.28 -16.28
CA LEU A 240 0.56 -6.52 -17.72
C LEU A 240 -0.57 -7.52 -18.00
N VAL A 241 -0.66 -8.62 -17.26
CA VAL A 241 -1.75 -9.61 -17.41
C VAL A 241 -3.10 -8.98 -17.09
N VAL A 242 -3.22 -8.28 -15.96
CA VAL A 242 -4.48 -7.59 -15.58
C VAL A 242 -4.78 -6.47 -16.57
N GLY A 243 -3.78 -5.74 -17.04
CA GLY A 243 -3.90 -4.70 -18.06
C GLY A 243 -4.41 -5.24 -19.40
N ALA A 244 -3.90 -6.38 -19.86
CA ALA A 244 -4.38 -7.06 -21.06
C ALA A 244 -5.86 -7.49 -20.91
N LEU A 245 -6.24 -8.03 -19.75
CA LEU A 245 -7.64 -8.35 -19.41
C LEU A 245 -8.50 -7.08 -19.43
N ALA A 246 -8.00 -5.98 -18.87
CA ALA A 246 -8.68 -4.68 -18.86
C ALA A 246 -8.96 -4.21 -20.28
N LEU A 247 -7.95 -4.15 -21.14
CA LEU A 247 -8.07 -3.73 -22.53
C LEU A 247 -9.02 -4.65 -23.32
N TRP A 248 -8.95 -5.95 -23.07
CA TRP A 248 -9.88 -6.90 -23.71
C TRP A 248 -11.34 -6.63 -23.29
N ARG A 249 -11.59 -6.40 -22.01
CA ARG A 249 -12.93 -6.08 -21.47
C ARG A 249 -13.45 -4.74 -21.98
N LEU A 250 -12.56 -3.76 -22.15
CA LEU A 250 -12.91 -2.41 -22.60
C LEU A 250 -13.11 -2.30 -24.10
N ARG A 251 -12.82 -3.33 -24.91
CA ARG A 251 -13.01 -3.31 -26.39
C ARG A 251 -14.45 -3.03 -26.82
N GLY A 252 -15.44 -3.44 -26.03
CA GLY A 252 -16.86 -3.17 -26.27
C GLY A 252 -17.37 -1.88 -25.66
N MET A 253 -16.49 -1.06 -25.08
CA MET A 253 -16.82 0.18 -24.38
C MET A 253 -16.47 1.40 -25.26
N PRO A 254 -17.02 2.59 -24.96
CA PRO A 254 -16.66 3.82 -25.67
C PRO A 254 -15.14 4.05 -25.70
N ALA A 255 -14.61 4.50 -26.85
CA ALA A 255 -13.18 4.69 -27.10
C ALA A 255 -12.36 5.39 -25.99
N PRO A 256 -12.91 6.38 -25.22
CA PRO A 256 -12.17 7.02 -24.15
C PRO A 256 -11.73 6.07 -23.01
N ALA A 257 -12.46 4.97 -22.79
CA ALA A 257 -12.18 4.07 -21.66
C ALA A 257 -10.80 3.41 -21.75
N ALA A 258 -10.43 2.88 -22.90
CA ALA A 258 -9.13 2.25 -23.12
C ALA A 258 -7.99 3.30 -23.08
N ALA A 259 -8.19 4.46 -23.72
CA ALA A 259 -7.20 5.53 -23.70
C ALA A 259 -6.93 6.05 -22.27
N MET A 260 -7.99 6.23 -21.47
CA MET A 260 -7.85 6.63 -20.07
C MET A 260 -7.21 5.54 -19.20
N ALA A 261 -7.42 4.26 -19.51
CA ALA A 261 -6.73 3.17 -18.81
C ALA A 261 -5.21 3.20 -19.08
N VAL A 262 -4.79 3.41 -20.31
CA VAL A 262 -3.38 3.55 -20.68
C VAL A 262 -2.78 4.81 -20.01
N ALA A 263 -3.46 5.95 -20.12
CA ALA A 263 -3.01 7.20 -19.49
C ALA A 263 -2.87 7.01 -17.96
N GLY A 264 -3.84 6.37 -17.32
CA GLY A 264 -3.77 6.05 -15.90
C GLY A 264 -2.58 5.16 -15.54
N ALA A 265 -2.28 4.15 -16.35
CA ALA A 265 -1.14 3.25 -16.12
C ALA A 265 0.21 4.00 -16.22
N VAL A 266 0.34 4.89 -17.20
CA VAL A 266 1.54 5.74 -17.35
C VAL A 266 1.66 6.69 -16.15
N LEU A 267 0.60 7.42 -15.80
CA LEU A 267 0.61 8.36 -14.68
C LEU A 267 0.88 7.65 -13.34
N GLY A 268 0.25 6.49 -13.11
CA GLY A 268 0.48 5.72 -11.89
C GLY A 268 1.87 5.11 -11.81
N GLY A 269 2.49 4.83 -12.95
CA GLY A 269 3.86 4.29 -13.01
C GLY A 269 4.96 5.35 -12.93
N LEU A 270 4.61 6.62 -13.14
CA LEU A 270 5.54 7.76 -13.06
C LEU A 270 5.55 8.43 -11.67
N ALA A 271 4.57 8.13 -10.83
CA ALA A 271 4.46 8.64 -9.47
C ALA A 271 5.43 7.92 -8.53
#